data_2090bad277148696d5cf8ccc51374bf9
#
_entry.id   2090bad277148696d5cf8ccc51374bf9
#
_cell.length_a   1.000
_cell.length_b   1.000
_cell.length_c   1.000
_cell.angle_alpha   90.00
_cell.angle_beta   90.00
_cell.angle_gamma   90.00
#
_symmetry.space_group_name_H-M   'P 1'
#
loop_
_entity.id
_entity.type
_entity.pdbx_description
1 polymer ?
#
loop_
_entity_poly.entity_id
_entity_poly.type
_entity_poly.pdbx_seq_one_letter_code
_entity_poly.pdbx_strand_id
1 'polypeptide(L)'
;MSLIKPSIFDTTTFDLTITGLDRTAADYVGVATGFTDVVYEVEWSLIATEGSDSVTLSGSTQLAPPNSSSFTSFNSLTNDIVKGWIIDSDPFIYHKYTCCNRILGKRVVVNKSVPWSNG
;
A
#
# COMPACT_ATOMS: atom_id res chain seq x y z
N MET A 1 -5.16 -20.61 0.22
CA MET A 1 -4.51 -20.43 -1.09
C MET A 1 -3.10 -19.95 -0.87
N SER A 2 -2.15 -20.58 -1.46
CA SER A 2 -0.77 -20.11 -1.31
C SER A 2 -0.49 -19.03 -2.34
N LEU A 3 0.36 -18.08 -1.94
CA LEU A 3 0.74 -16.99 -2.80
C LEU A 3 1.98 -17.38 -3.57
N ILE A 4 1.95 -17.18 -4.88
CA ILE A 4 3.06 -17.54 -5.74
C ILE A 4 3.86 -16.28 -6.03
N LYS A 5 5.16 -16.32 -5.73
CA LYS A 5 6.05 -15.21 -6.00
C LYS A 5 6.21 -15.02 -7.50
N PRO A 6 5.91 -13.82 -8.03
CA PRO A 6 6.09 -13.57 -9.47
C PRO A 6 7.55 -13.68 -9.89
N SER A 7 7.76 -14.11 -11.13
CA SER A 7 9.12 -14.36 -11.63
C SER A 7 10.00 -13.13 -11.66
N ILE A 8 9.42 -11.93 -11.78
CA ILE A 8 10.21 -10.70 -11.84
C ILE A 8 10.35 -10.03 -10.48
N PHE A 9 9.85 -10.65 -9.41
CA PHE A 9 9.84 -10.00 -8.09
C PHE A 9 11.23 -9.52 -7.65
N ASP A 10 12.23 -10.37 -7.82
CA ASP A 10 13.59 -10.04 -7.35
C ASP A 10 14.28 -8.96 -8.15
N THR A 11 13.80 -8.68 -9.37
CA THR A 11 14.36 -7.62 -10.22
C THR A 11 13.48 -6.37 -10.27
N THR A 12 12.37 -6.37 -9.52
CA THR A 12 11.47 -5.23 -9.46
C THR A 12 11.83 -4.36 -8.27
N THR A 13 11.85 -3.04 -8.49
CA THR A 13 12.02 -2.09 -7.40
C THR A 13 10.66 -1.56 -6.98
N PHE A 14 10.50 -1.29 -5.69
CA PHE A 14 9.24 -0.83 -5.13
C PHE A 14 9.47 0.47 -4.38
N ASP A 15 8.68 1.49 -4.68
CA ASP A 15 8.77 2.77 -4.01
C ASP A 15 7.41 3.08 -3.38
N LEU A 16 7.37 3.10 -2.05
CA LEU A 16 6.16 3.37 -1.29
C LEU A 16 6.15 4.82 -0.85
N THR A 17 5.09 5.53 -1.22
CA THR A 17 4.90 6.93 -0.85
C THR A 17 3.64 7.05 -0.01
N ILE A 18 3.72 7.75 1.11
CA ILE A 18 2.56 8.08 1.91
C ILE A 18 1.91 9.31 1.28
N THR A 19 0.64 9.18 0.89
CA THR A 19 -0.06 10.26 0.20
C THR A 19 -1.04 11.00 1.10
N GLY A 20 -1.42 10.41 2.24
CA GLY A 20 -2.32 11.09 3.16
C GLY A 20 -2.43 10.34 4.48
N LEU A 21 -2.81 11.08 5.52
CA LEU A 21 -3.06 10.52 6.83
C LEU A 21 -4.43 11.01 7.27
N ASP A 22 -5.38 10.08 7.39
CA ASP A 22 -6.71 10.39 7.88
C ASP A 22 -6.69 10.31 9.40
N ARG A 23 -7.04 11.42 10.04
CA ARG A 23 -6.95 11.55 11.49
C ARG A 23 -8.18 12.20 12.05
N THR A 24 -8.37 12.03 13.36
CA THR A 24 -9.44 12.70 14.06
C THR A 24 -8.85 13.68 15.07
N ALA A 25 -9.57 14.76 15.32
CA ALA A 25 -9.20 15.74 16.33
C ALA A 25 -9.69 15.33 17.72
N ALA A 26 -10.44 14.26 17.82
CA ALA A 26 -11.01 13.75 19.06
C ALA A 26 -10.80 12.25 19.12
N ASP A 27 -11.32 11.62 20.17
CA ASP A 27 -11.16 10.20 20.32
C ASP A 27 -11.69 9.44 19.12
N TYR A 28 -10.88 8.59 18.57
CA TYR A 28 -11.29 7.66 17.56
C TYR A 28 -12.13 6.58 18.22
N VAL A 29 -13.12 6.05 17.52
CA VAL A 29 -14.01 5.04 18.08
C VAL A 29 -13.20 3.86 18.64
N GLY A 30 -13.37 3.57 19.91
CA GLY A 30 -12.66 2.52 20.61
C GLY A 30 -11.31 2.93 21.17
N VAL A 31 -10.90 4.18 20.99
CA VAL A 31 -9.63 4.68 21.53
C VAL A 31 -9.86 5.28 22.89
N ALA A 32 -8.91 5.10 23.80
CA ALA A 32 -8.98 5.72 25.12
C ALA A 32 -8.95 7.24 24.98
N THR A 33 -9.61 7.91 25.91
CA THR A 33 -9.64 9.36 25.93
C THR A 33 -8.25 9.94 26.20
N GLY A 34 -8.04 11.15 25.73
CA GLY A 34 -6.79 11.85 25.96
C GLY A 34 -5.87 11.88 24.75
N PHE A 35 -6.19 11.12 23.71
CA PHE A 35 -5.43 11.19 22.46
C PHE A 35 -6.10 12.16 21.50
N THR A 36 -5.30 12.98 20.81
CA THR A 36 -5.79 13.89 19.77
C THR A 36 -5.02 13.64 18.48
N ASP A 37 -5.64 13.99 17.36
CA ASP A 37 -5.04 13.80 16.04
C ASP A 37 -4.59 12.35 15.84
N VAL A 38 -5.48 11.41 16.16
CA VAL A 38 -5.19 9.99 16.01
C VAL A 38 -5.34 9.60 14.54
N VAL A 39 -4.26 9.07 13.97
CA VAL A 39 -4.30 8.57 12.60
C VAL A 39 -4.98 7.22 12.61
N TYR A 40 -6.06 7.07 11.86
CA TYR A 40 -6.81 5.83 11.77
C TYR A 40 -6.71 5.17 10.40
N GLU A 41 -6.26 5.88 9.40
CA GLU A 41 -6.10 5.33 8.07
C GLU A 41 -4.96 6.03 7.35
N VAL A 42 -4.13 5.26 6.67
CA VAL A 42 -2.99 5.77 5.91
C VAL A 42 -3.27 5.54 4.43
N GLU A 43 -3.21 6.60 3.64
CA GLU A 43 -3.32 6.51 2.19
C GLU A 43 -1.91 6.45 1.60
N TRP A 44 -1.71 5.56 0.64
CA TRP A 44 -0.38 5.33 0.09
C TRP A 44 -0.43 5.03 -1.40
N SER A 45 0.72 5.16 -2.04
CA SER A 45 0.93 4.80 -3.43
C SER A 45 2.20 3.97 -3.54
N LEU A 46 2.11 2.84 -4.23
CA LEU A 46 3.25 1.95 -4.45
C LEU A 46 3.57 1.93 -5.94
N ILE A 47 4.79 2.33 -6.28
CA ILE A 47 5.27 2.31 -7.67
C ILE A 47 6.24 1.15 -7.80
N ALA A 48 5.95 0.23 -8.71
CA ALA A 48 6.82 -0.89 -9.01
C ALA A 48 7.41 -0.70 -10.39
N THR A 49 8.72 -0.88 -10.52
CA THR A 49 9.43 -0.69 -11.77
C THR A 49 10.34 -1.89 -12.03
N GLU A 50 10.24 -2.45 -13.23
CA GLU A 50 11.12 -3.51 -13.66
C GLU A 50 11.50 -3.26 -15.13
N GLY A 51 12.77 -3.01 -15.38
CA GLY A 51 13.22 -2.61 -16.71
C GLY A 51 12.61 -1.28 -17.12
N SER A 52 11.93 -1.24 -18.25
CA SER A 52 11.27 -0.03 -18.72
C SER A 52 9.78 0.00 -18.35
N ASP A 53 9.29 -1.00 -17.63
CA ASP A 53 7.88 -1.08 -17.26
C ASP A 53 7.67 -0.62 -15.83
N SER A 54 6.60 0.13 -15.61
CA SER A 54 6.22 0.50 -14.25
C SER A 54 4.71 0.47 -14.10
N VAL A 55 4.25 0.22 -12.88
CA VAL A 55 2.84 0.30 -12.53
C VAL A 55 2.73 0.99 -11.18
N THR A 56 1.60 1.66 -10.97
CA THR A 56 1.30 2.32 -9.70
C THR A 56 0.07 1.69 -9.10
N LEU A 57 0.16 1.30 -7.83
CA LEU A 57 -0.97 0.78 -7.08
C LEU A 57 -1.22 1.73 -5.91
N SER A 58 -2.40 2.31 -5.85
CA SER A 58 -2.78 3.18 -4.74
C SER A 58 -3.76 2.47 -3.84
N GLY A 59 -3.68 2.74 -2.55
CA GLY A 59 -4.57 2.12 -1.60
C GLY A 59 -4.57 2.84 -0.27
N SER A 60 -5.24 2.22 0.69
CA SER A 60 -5.25 2.73 2.05
C SER A 60 -5.21 1.56 3.02
N THR A 61 -4.65 1.81 4.20
CA THR A 61 -4.53 0.81 5.25
C THR A 61 -5.14 1.39 6.52
N GLN A 62 -6.12 0.69 7.07
CA GLN A 62 -6.71 1.08 8.34
C GLN A 62 -5.84 0.59 9.48
N LEU A 63 -5.69 1.42 10.49
CA LEU A 63 -4.86 1.12 11.65
C LEU A 63 -5.72 0.73 12.83
N ALA A 64 -5.19 -0.16 13.67
CA ALA A 64 -5.83 -0.46 14.94
C ALA A 64 -5.76 0.78 15.86
N PRO A 65 -6.72 0.96 16.77
CA PRO A 65 -6.64 2.06 17.73
C PRO A 65 -5.33 1.99 18.52
N PRO A 66 -4.71 3.14 18.81
CA PRO A 66 -3.47 3.14 19.57
C PRO A 66 -3.73 2.82 21.03
N ASN A 67 -2.71 2.34 21.72
CA ASN A 67 -2.75 2.19 23.16
C ASN A 67 -1.78 3.18 23.80
N SER A 68 -1.89 3.37 25.11
CA SER A 68 -1.11 4.38 25.82
C SER A 68 0.39 4.16 25.77
N SER A 69 0.83 2.91 25.55
CA SER A 69 2.26 2.61 25.55
C SER A 69 2.87 2.72 24.15
N SER A 70 2.06 2.76 23.10
CA SER A 70 2.57 2.78 21.73
C SER A 70 2.13 3.99 20.93
N PHE A 71 1.39 4.92 21.53
CA PHE A 71 0.91 6.07 20.82
C PHE A 71 2.05 7.05 20.51
N THR A 72 2.16 7.44 19.25
CA THR A 72 3.08 8.48 18.81
C THR A 72 2.26 9.68 18.40
N SER A 73 2.56 10.85 18.97
CA SER A 73 1.80 12.06 18.66
C SER A 73 1.99 12.44 17.19
N PHE A 74 0.97 13.08 16.62
CA PHE A 74 0.95 13.38 15.18
C PHE A 74 2.19 14.16 14.75
N ASN A 75 2.60 15.17 15.53
CA ASN A 75 3.73 16.00 15.16
C ASN A 75 5.07 15.28 15.28
N SER A 76 5.11 14.11 15.91
CA SER A 76 6.32 13.32 16.05
C SER A 76 6.41 12.21 14.99
N LEU A 77 5.41 12.10 14.11
CA LEU A 77 5.41 11.06 13.09
C LEU A 77 6.43 11.37 12.01
N THR A 78 7.05 10.31 11.51
CA THR A 78 7.95 10.40 10.37
C THR A 78 7.46 9.47 9.28
N ASN A 79 7.95 9.68 8.07
CA ASN A 79 7.63 8.83 6.94
C ASN A 79 7.96 7.35 7.24
N ASP A 80 9.11 7.12 7.87
CA ASP A 80 9.54 5.74 8.18
C ASP A 80 8.65 5.08 9.23
N ILE A 81 8.21 5.82 10.25
CA ILE A 81 7.29 5.29 11.25
C ILE A 81 5.99 4.85 10.59
N VAL A 82 5.43 5.71 9.74
CA VAL A 82 4.14 5.42 9.08
C VAL A 82 4.27 4.26 8.10
N LYS A 83 5.36 4.20 7.34
CA LYS A 83 5.61 3.06 6.45
C LYS A 83 5.69 1.75 7.22
N GLY A 84 6.31 1.77 8.40
CA GLY A 84 6.37 0.59 9.25
C GLY A 84 4.99 0.12 9.67
N TRP A 85 4.08 1.03 9.98
CA TRP A 85 2.71 0.68 10.33
C TRP A 85 2.00 -0.05 9.19
N ILE A 86 2.19 0.41 7.95
CA ILE A 86 1.56 -0.22 6.79
C ILE A 86 2.09 -1.65 6.63
N ILE A 87 3.39 -1.80 6.70
CA ILE A 87 4.04 -3.10 6.50
C ILE A 87 3.59 -4.08 7.60
N ASP A 88 3.45 -3.59 8.84
CA ASP A 88 3.06 -4.45 9.96
C ASP A 88 1.57 -4.78 9.97
N SER A 89 0.73 -3.87 9.50
CA SER A 89 -0.73 -4.00 9.62
C SER A 89 -1.39 -4.62 8.41
N ASP A 90 -0.68 -4.73 7.29
CA ASP A 90 -1.23 -5.13 6.01
C ASP A 90 -0.26 -6.15 5.42
N PRO A 91 -0.73 -7.26 4.86
CA PRO A 91 0.16 -8.19 4.17
C PRO A 91 0.70 -7.54 2.89
N PHE A 92 1.61 -6.61 3.05
CA PHE A 92 2.05 -5.71 1.99
C PHE A 92 2.74 -6.43 0.84
N ILE A 93 3.26 -7.63 1.10
CA ILE A 93 3.84 -8.46 0.06
C ILE A 93 2.83 -8.76 -1.06
N TYR A 94 1.53 -8.84 -0.72
CA TYR A 94 0.48 -9.10 -1.71
C TYR A 94 0.36 -7.92 -2.68
N HIS A 95 0.52 -6.70 -2.19
CA HIS A 95 0.48 -5.52 -3.05
C HIS A 95 1.66 -5.50 -4.02
N LYS A 96 2.83 -5.91 -3.54
CA LYS A 96 4.01 -6.02 -4.38
C LYS A 96 3.82 -7.07 -5.46
N TYR A 97 3.26 -8.23 -5.12
CA TYR A 97 2.98 -9.28 -6.09
C TYR A 97 1.95 -8.82 -7.11
N THR A 98 0.93 -8.08 -6.67
CA THR A 98 -0.07 -7.52 -7.57
C THR A 98 0.58 -6.62 -8.61
N CYS A 99 1.49 -5.76 -8.20
CA CYS A 99 2.22 -4.89 -9.11
C CYS A 99 3.03 -5.69 -10.12
N CYS A 100 3.75 -6.70 -9.67
CA CYS A 100 4.54 -7.55 -10.56
C CYS A 100 3.65 -8.26 -11.59
N ASN A 101 2.51 -8.77 -11.15
CA ASN A 101 1.58 -9.45 -12.04
C ASN A 101 0.99 -8.49 -13.06
N ARG A 102 0.78 -7.23 -12.70
CA ARG A 102 0.31 -6.22 -13.64
C ARG A 102 1.37 -5.90 -14.69
N ILE A 103 2.64 -5.84 -14.30
CA ILE A 103 3.73 -5.65 -15.25
C ILE A 103 3.79 -6.82 -16.23
N LEU A 104 3.74 -8.05 -15.70
CA LEU A 104 3.76 -9.25 -16.54
C LEU A 104 2.55 -9.28 -17.49
N GLY A 105 1.38 -8.87 -16.99
CA GLY A 105 0.17 -8.80 -17.82
C GLY A 105 0.33 -7.85 -19.00
N LYS A 106 1.00 -6.71 -18.80
CA LYS A 106 1.26 -5.77 -19.89
C LYS A 106 2.14 -6.38 -20.97
N ARG A 107 3.06 -7.26 -20.57
CA ARG A 107 4.02 -7.86 -21.51
C ARG A 107 3.42 -8.96 -22.36
N VAL A 108 2.38 -9.64 -21.85
CA VAL A 108 1.78 -10.74 -22.60
C VAL A 108 0.65 -10.29 -23.50
N VAL A 109 0.15 -9.05 -23.35
CA VAL A 109 -0.93 -8.56 -24.18
C VAL A 109 -0.33 -7.92 -25.43
N VAL A 110 -0.40 -8.60 -26.54
CA VAL A 110 0.16 -8.09 -27.80
C VAL A 110 -0.86 -7.33 -28.64
N ASN A 111 -2.15 -7.64 -28.49
CA ASN A 111 -3.19 -6.81 -29.06
C ASN A 111 -4.47 -6.98 -28.23
N LYS A 112 -5.37 -6.02 -28.36
CA LYS A 112 -6.60 -6.00 -27.55
C LYS A 112 -7.83 -6.30 -28.38
N SER A 113 -7.67 -6.72 -29.63
CA SER A 113 -8.83 -7.07 -30.43
C SER A 113 -9.40 -8.40 -29.98
N VAL A 114 -10.70 -8.57 -30.16
CA VAL A 114 -11.39 -9.81 -29.81
C VAL A 114 -11.59 -10.63 -31.07
N PRO A 115 -11.66 -11.98 -30.98
CA PRO A 115 -11.75 -12.84 -32.16
C PRO A 115 -12.95 -12.53 -33.05
N TRP A 116 -14.04 -12.08 -32.44
CA TRP A 116 -15.26 -11.86 -33.21
C TRP A 116 -15.38 -10.44 -33.75
N SER A 117 -14.43 -9.56 -33.51
CA SER A 117 -14.53 -8.21 -34.02
C SER A 117 -14.06 -8.10 -35.42
N ASN A 118 -13.55 -9.06 -36.08
CA ASN A 118 -13.15 -9.11 -37.36
C ASN A 118 -12.62 -8.09 -37.94
N GLY A 119 -12.15 -7.72 -37.33
CA GLY A 119 -11.49 -6.70 -37.84
C GLY A 119 -10.47 -6.97 -38.75
#